data_398da8f351ed02147072ec34ea567d77
#
_entry.id   398da8f351ed02147072ec34ea567d77
#
_cell.length_a   1.000
_cell.length_b   1.000
_cell.length_c   1.000
_cell.angle_alpha   90.00
_cell.angle_beta   90.00
_cell.angle_gamma   90.00
#
_symmetry.space_group_name_H-M   'P 1'
#
loop_
_entity.id
_entity.type
_entity.pdbx_description
1 polymer ?
#
loop_
_entity_poly.entity_id
_entity_poly.type
_entity_poly.pdbx_seq_one_letter_code
_entity_poly.pdbx_strand_id
1 'polypeptide(L)'
;LGWNHRKSEWHPTFLYQYPACMAALARRDPSDSRFALRVELYIGDLELANGFAELADPMEQRERFLADQSLRQRLGKNAWPVDERLLDALPNMGNAAGMAFGVDRLAMLLTGASSLDKMMPIPIRERFIKRAEDV
;
A
#
# COMPACT_ATOMS: atom_id res chain seq x y z
N LEU A 1 -3.91 -9.10 14.17
CA LEU A 1 -4.57 -7.86 14.54
C LEU A 1 -6.08 -8.07 14.69
N GLY A 2 -6.70 -7.55 15.76
CA GLY A 2 -8.15 -7.53 15.92
C GLY A 2 -8.83 -8.86 16.31
N TRP A 3 -8.11 -9.87 16.79
CA TRP A 3 -8.72 -11.07 17.33
C TRP A 3 -9.38 -10.79 18.69
N ASN A 4 -10.68 -11.05 18.81
CA ASN A 4 -11.40 -10.96 20.07
C ASN A 4 -11.51 -12.35 20.72
N HIS A 5 -10.66 -12.60 21.73
CA HIS A 5 -10.62 -13.88 22.43
C HIS A 5 -11.95 -14.24 23.15
N ARG A 6 -12.72 -13.23 23.60
CA ARG A 6 -13.98 -13.49 24.31
C ARG A 6 -15.09 -13.99 23.39
N LYS A 7 -15.09 -13.53 22.12
CA LYS A 7 -16.12 -13.86 21.15
C LYS A 7 -15.64 -14.85 20.09
N SER A 8 -14.31 -15.16 20.07
CA SER A 8 -13.66 -15.98 19.04
C SER A 8 -13.93 -15.47 17.64
N GLU A 9 -13.81 -14.17 17.45
CA GLU A 9 -14.07 -13.49 16.18
C GLU A 9 -12.99 -12.46 15.85
N TRP A 10 -12.82 -12.18 14.55
CA TRP A 10 -11.96 -11.12 14.05
C TRP A 10 -12.73 -9.81 13.98
N HIS A 11 -12.09 -8.71 14.42
CA HIS A 11 -12.62 -7.37 14.27
C HIS A 11 -11.82 -6.58 13.24
N PRO A 12 -12.48 -5.72 12.44
CA PRO A 12 -11.80 -4.71 11.66
C PRO A 12 -10.93 -3.84 12.58
N THR A 13 -9.66 -3.68 12.22
CA THR A 13 -8.69 -2.92 13.00
C THR A 13 -8.02 -1.88 12.12
N PHE A 14 -8.15 -0.60 12.51
CA PHE A 14 -7.43 0.48 11.85
C PHE A 14 -6.09 0.70 12.53
N LEU A 15 -5.02 0.69 11.72
CA LEU A 15 -3.70 1.17 12.12
C LEU A 15 -3.53 2.58 11.55
N TYR A 16 -3.17 3.52 12.39
CA TYR A 16 -2.93 4.91 12.03
C TYR A 16 -1.74 5.47 12.82
N GLN A 17 -1.37 6.73 12.59
CA GLN A 17 -0.18 7.34 13.18
C GLN A 17 1.11 6.57 12.85
N TYR A 18 1.28 6.24 11.57
CA TYR A 18 2.50 5.60 11.11
C TYR A 18 3.71 6.49 11.39
N PRO A 19 4.84 5.95 11.83
CA PRO A 19 6.09 6.72 11.95
C PRO A 19 6.46 7.41 10.63
N ALA A 20 6.99 8.62 10.68
CA ALA A 20 7.34 9.39 9.49
C ALA A 20 8.33 8.68 8.55
N CYS A 21 9.20 7.81 9.08
CA CYS A 21 10.08 6.97 8.28
C CYS A 21 9.36 5.89 7.45
N MET A 22 8.08 5.63 7.75
CA MET A 22 7.19 4.71 7.03
C MET A 22 6.11 5.45 6.24
N ALA A 23 6.26 6.77 6.07
CA ALA A 23 5.25 7.60 5.42
C ALA A 23 5.03 7.24 3.94
N ALA A 24 6.06 6.72 3.24
CA ALA A 24 6.02 6.49 1.79
C ALA A 24 5.60 7.76 1.03
N LEU A 25 4.42 7.76 0.41
CA LEU A 25 3.84 8.91 -0.30
C LEU A 25 2.90 9.76 0.58
N ALA A 26 2.74 9.39 1.85
CA ALA A 26 1.87 10.11 2.78
C ALA A 26 2.49 11.41 3.25
N ARG A 27 1.67 12.44 3.40
CA ARG A 27 2.04 13.70 4.05
C ARG A 27 2.27 13.45 5.55
N ARG A 28 3.23 14.16 6.14
CA ARG A 28 3.41 14.16 7.59
C ARG A 28 2.24 14.87 8.28
N ASP A 29 1.95 14.45 9.51
CA ASP A 29 0.97 15.14 10.35
C ASP A 29 1.49 16.55 10.68
N PRO A 30 0.75 17.61 10.36
CA PRO A 30 1.18 18.98 10.65
C PRO A 30 1.20 19.29 12.15
N SER A 31 0.49 18.53 12.98
CA SER A 31 0.48 18.68 14.44
C SER A 31 1.63 17.93 15.11
N ASP A 32 2.13 16.84 14.50
CA ASP A 32 3.26 16.06 15.00
C ASP A 32 4.01 15.41 13.84
N SER A 33 5.09 16.03 13.39
CA SER A 33 5.89 15.59 12.26
C SER A 33 6.58 14.23 12.41
N ARG A 34 6.53 13.62 13.60
CA ARG A 34 7.00 12.24 13.84
C ARG A 34 6.09 11.20 13.18
N PHE A 35 4.84 11.57 12.86
CA PHE A 35 3.84 10.69 12.27
C PHE A 35 3.49 11.11 10.83
N ALA A 36 2.98 10.13 10.10
CA ALA A 36 2.40 10.30 8.77
C ALA A 36 0.87 10.18 8.83
N LEU A 37 0.18 10.95 8.00
CA LEU A 37 -1.27 10.85 7.79
C LEU A 37 -1.58 9.66 6.90
N ARG A 38 -1.40 8.45 7.45
CA ARG A 38 -1.60 7.16 6.80
C ARG A 38 -2.46 6.28 7.70
N VAL A 39 -3.33 5.51 7.06
CA VAL A 39 -4.20 4.54 7.73
C VAL A 39 -4.25 3.26 6.92
N GLU A 40 -4.23 2.13 7.60
CA GLU A 40 -4.48 0.82 7.02
C GLU A 40 -5.60 0.11 7.76
N LEU A 41 -6.41 -0.67 7.04
CA LEU A 41 -7.47 -1.49 7.59
C LEU A 41 -7.09 -2.97 7.49
N TYR A 42 -7.15 -3.65 8.61
CA TYR A 42 -6.90 -5.09 8.73
C TYR A 42 -8.11 -5.85 9.26
N ILE A 43 -8.26 -7.09 8.80
CA ILE A 43 -9.05 -8.12 9.47
C ILE A 43 -8.13 -9.33 9.62
N GLY A 44 -7.76 -9.63 10.86
CA GLY A 44 -6.72 -10.61 11.13
C GLY A 44 -5.36 -10.14 10.63
N ASP A 45 -4.73 -10.96 9.80
CA ASP A 45 -3.48 -10.70 9.10
C ASP A 45 -3.69 -10.13 7.69
N LEU A 46 -4.94 -10.00 7.27
CA LEU A 46 -5.28 -9.54 5.92
C LEU A 46 -5.48 -8.02 5.88
N GLU A 47 -4.59 -7.33 5.19
CA GLU A 47 -4.74 -5.90 4.85
C GLU A 47 -5.83 -5.74 3.78
N LEU A 48 -6.89 -5.00 4.12
CA LEU A 48 -8.01 -4.70 3.23
C LEU A 48 -7.89 -3.34 2.55
N ALA A 49 -7.34 -2.37 3.25
CA ALA A 49 -7.22 -1.03 2.69
C ALA A 49 -5.96 -0.34 3.20
N ASN A 50 -5.41 0.53 2.36
CA ASN A 50 -4.29 1.41 2.66
C ASN A 50 -4.57 2.77 2.04
N GLY A 51 -4.55 3.79 2.87
CA GLY A 51 -4.85 5.15 2.44
C GLY A 51 -4.04 6.19 3.19
N PHE A 52 -3.92 7.34 2.59
CA PHE A 52 -3.17 8.44 3.19
C PHE A 52 -3.57 9.80 2.60
N ALA A 53 -3.24 10.87 3.33
CA ALA A 53 -3.22 12.20 2.77
C ALA A 53 -1.96 12.32 1.89
N GLU A 54 -2.14 12.74 0.65
CA GLU A 54 -1.07 12.75 -0.35
C GLU A 54 -0.01 13.82 -0.04
N LEU A 55 1.25 13.48 -0.25
CA LEU A 55 2.35 14.43 -0.21
C LEU A 55 2.41 15.18 -1.55
N ALA A 56 2.05 16.47 -1.53
CA ALA A 56 2.07 17.33 -2.71
C ALA A 56 3.35 18.18 -2.83
N ASP A 57 4.28 18.08 -1.90
CA ASP A 57 5.57 18.79 -1.93
C ASP A 57 6.58 18.00 -2.78
N PRO A 58 7.00 18.51 -3.97
CA PRO A 58 7.91 17.79 -4.84
C PRO A 58 9.33 17.71 -4.26
N MET A 59 9.73 18.67 -3.43
CA MET A 59 11.07 18.67 -2.83
C MET A 59 11.18 17.58 -1.78
N GLU A 60 10.23 17.51 -0.84
CA GLU A 60 10.17 16.43 0.15
C GLU A 60 10.03 15.07 -0.52
N GLN A 61 9.20 14.94 -1.57
CA GLN A 61 9.03 13.69 -2.28
C GLN A 61 10.33 13.24 -2.97
N ARG A 62 11.08 14.17 -3.57
CA ARG A 62 12.39 13.89 -4.16
C ARG A 62 13.38 13.37 -3.12
N GLU A 63 13.46 14.02 -1.97
CA GLU A 63 14.35 13.59 -0.88
C GLU A 63 14.05 12.16 -0.44
N ARG A 64 12.77 11.82 -0.31
CA ARG A 64 12.34 10.46 0.05
C ARG A 64 12.73 9.43 -1.01
N PHE A 65 12.55 9.74 -2.30
CA PHE A 65 12.95 8.86 -3.40
C PHE A 65 14.46 8.63 -3.42
N LEU A 66 15.26 9.66 -3.23
CA LEU A 66 16.72 9.53 -3.18
C LEU A 66 17.19 8.72 -1.96
N ALA A 67 16.54 8.90 -0.81
CA ALA A 67 16.82 8.10 0.38
C ALA A 67 16.46 6.61 0.16
N ASP A 68 15.31 6.33 -0.48
CA ASP A 68 14.92 4.95 -0.82
C ASP A 68 15.88 4.33 -1.84
N GLN A 69 16.28 5.05 -2.89
CA GLN A 69 17.29 4.58 -3.86
C GLN A 69 18.60 4.18 -3.15
N SER A 70 19.08 5.05 -2.25
CA SER A 70 20.31 4.78 -1.49
C SER A 70 20.17 3.54 -0.59
N LEU A 71 19.02 3.38 0.05
CA LEU A 71 18.73 2.19 0.86
C LEU A 71 18.67 0.93 0.00
N ARG A 72 17.99 0.98 -1.16
CA ARG A 72 17.89 -0.15 -2.07
C ARG A 72 19.27 -0.60 -2.58
N GLN A 73 20.12 0.35 -2.97
CA GLN A 73 21.51 0.06 -3.39
C GLN A 73 22.31 -0.63 -2.28
N ARG A 74 22.23 -0.13 -1.04
CA ARG A 74 22.90 -0.77 0.12
C ARG A 74 22.41 -2.18 0.38
N LEU A 75 21.15 -2.49 0.06
CA LEU A 75 20.53 -3.81 0.19
C LEU A 75 20.75 -4.71 -1.02
N GLY A 76 21.55 -4.30 -2.00
CA GLY A 76 21.77 -5.05 -3.25
C GLY A 76 20.53 -5.17 -4.15
N LYS A 77 19.55 -4.29 -3.99
CA LYS A 77 18.31 -4.24 -4.78
C LYS A 77 18.43 -3.23 -5.91
N ASN A 78 17.68 -3.45 -6.99
CA ASN A 78 17.59 -2.48 -8.08
C ASN A 78 17.07 -1.14 -7.56
N ALA A 79 17.79 -0.07 -7.85
CA ALA A 79 17.34 1.30 -7.61
C ALA A 79 16.70 1.83 -8.91
N TRP A 80 15.46 2.25 -8.83
CA TRP A 80 14.73 2.83 -9.96
C TRP A 80 15.06 4.33 -10.07
N PRO A 81 15.08 4.90 -11.28
CA PRO A 81 15.25 6.34 -11.45
C PRO A 81 14.07 7.11 -10.81
N VAL A 82 14.34 8.33 -10.37
CA VAL A 82 13.29 9.25 -9.90
C VAL A 82 12.39 9.62 -11.07
N ASP A 83 11.08 9.54 -10.87
CA ASP A 83 10.10 9.98 -11.85
C ASP A 83 9.92 11.50 -11.77
N GLU A 84 10.65 12.23 -12.63
CA GLU A 84 10.60 13.69 -12.69
C GLU A 84 9.22 14.19 -13.10
N ARG A 85 8.51 13.47 -13.97
CA ARG A 85 7.17 13.86 -14.42
C ARG A 85 6.15 13.81 -13.29
N LEU A 86 6.27 12.81 -12.39
CA LEU A 86 5.47 12.76 -11.17
C LEU A 86 5.76 13.98 -10.30
N LEU A 87 7.04 14.27 -10.04
CA LEU A 87 7.43 15.39 -9.19
C LEU A 87 6.91 16.73 -9.74
N ASP A 88 6.97 16.94 -11.04
CA ASP A 88 6.45 18.15 -11.71
C ASP A 88 4.91 18.26 -11.60
N ALA A 89 4.22 17.14 -11.49
CA ALA A 89 2.76 17.10 -11.39
C ALA A 89 2.23 17.31 -9.95
N LEU A 90 3.02 16.97 -8.92
CA LEU A 90 2.59 17.00 -7.51
C LEU A 90 1.99 18.36 -7.06
N PRO A 91 2.54 19.53 -7.42
CA PRO A 91 1.97 20.80 -7.00
C PRO A 91 0.52 21.03 -7.47
N ASN A 92 0.12 20.38 -8.56
CA ASN A 92 -1.24 20.51 -9.12
C ASN A 92 -2.27 19.65 -8.38
N MET A 93 -1.85 18.73 -7.54
CA MET A 93 -2.73 17.81 -6.81
C MET A 93 -3.46 18.48 -5.65
N GLY A 94 -2.86 19.51 -5.03
CA GLY A 94 -3.42 20.23 -3.90
C GLY A 94 -3.58 19.34 -2.65
N ASN A 95 -4.61 19.62 -1.85
CA ASN A 95 -4.98 18.81 -0.68
C ASN A 95 -5.83 17.61 -1.11
N ALA A 96 -5.18 16.50 -1.41
CA ALA A 96 -5.84 15.25 -1.76
C ALA A 96 -5.61 14.18 -0.69
N ALA A 97 -6.53 13.24 -0.61
CA ALA A 97 -6.38 11.99 0.14
C ALA A 97 -7.02 10.87 -0.67
N GLY A 98 -6.46 9.69 -0.58
CA GLY A 98 -6.98 8.52 -1.28
C GLY A 98 -6.82 7.26 -0.45
N MET A 99 -7.60 6.23 -0.82
CA MET A 99 -7.52 4.92 -0.21
C MET A 99 -7.66 3.84 -1.28
N ALA A 100 -6.68 2.96 -1.35
CA ALA A 100 -6.80 1.72 -2.10
C ALA A 100 -7.53 0.68 -1.24
N PHE A 101 -8.51 0.00 -1.83
CA PHE A 101 -9.30 -1.03 -1.17
C PHE A 101 -9.26 -2.34 -1.95
N GLY A 102 -8.90 -3.43 -1.26
CA GLY A 102 -8.78 -4.76 -1.85
C GLY A 102 -10.13 -5.48 -1.94
N VAL A 103 -10.89 -5.23 -3.02
CA VAL A 103 -12.21 -5.84 -3.23
C VAL A 103 -12.14 -7.37 -3.27
N ASP A 104 -11.14 -7.92 -3.94
CA ASP A 104 -10.93 -9.39 -4.00
C ASP A 104 -10.62 -9.98 -2.62
N ARG A 105 -9.87 -9.25 -1.78
CA ARG A 105 -9.60 -9.65 -0.40
C ARG A 105 -10.86 -9.61 0.45
N LEU A 106 -11.71 -8.60 0.28
CA LEU A 106 -13.01 -8.56 0.94
C LEU A 106 -13.89 -9.73 0.51
N ALA A 107 -13.97 -10.00 -0.79
CA ALA A 107 -14.74 -11.13 -1.32
C ALA A 107 -14.22 -12.47 -0.76
N MET A 108 -12.90 -12.63 -0.65
CA MET A 108 -12.26 -13.80 -0.04
C MET A 108 -12.71 -13.99 1.42
N LEU A 109 -12.75 -12.90 2.22
CA LEU A 109 -13.23 -12.95 3.60
C LEU A 109 -14.71 -13.32 3.69
N LEU A 110 -15.56 -12.70 2.87
CA LEU A 110 -17.02 -12.94 2.88
C LEU A 110 -17.40 -14.36 2.46
N THR A 111 -16.59 -14.97 1.59
CA THR A 111 -16.84 -16.35 1.09
C THR A 111 -16.09 -17.43 1.86
N GLY A 112 -15.18 -17.05 2.77
CA GLY A 112 -14.31 -17.99 3.47
C GLY A 112 -13.27 -18.66 2.55
N ALA A 113 -12.99 -18.07 1.38
CA ALA A 113 -11.99 -18.60 0.46
C ALA A 113 -10.57 -18.43 1.05
N SER A 114 -9.75 -19.47 0.93
CA SER A 114 -8.40 -19.51 1.51
C SER A 114 -7.32 -18.84 0.65
N SER A 115 -7.66 -18.40 -0.57
CA SER A 115 -6.73 -17.71 -1.47
C SER A 115 -7.46 -16.87 -2.51
N LEU A 116 -6.78 -15.84 -3.04
CA LEU A 116 -7.30 -14.98 -4.12
C LEU A 116 -7.56 -15.78 -5.42
N ASP A 117 -6.75 -16.79 -5.70
CA ASP A 117 -6.95 -17.64 -6.89
C ASP A 117 -8.35 -18.27 -6.96
N LYS A 118 -8.93 -18.56 -5.79
CA LYS A 118 -10.30 -19.12 -5.72
C LYS A 118 -11.39 -18.10 -5.98
N MET A 119 -11.04 -16.81 -5.97
CA MET A 119 -11.96 -15.70 -6.22
C MET A 119 -11.92 -15.23 -7.66
N MET A 120 -10.88 -15.59 -8.41
CA MET A 120 -10.70 -15.18 -9.79
C MET A 120 -11.24 -16.22 -10.75
N PRO A 121 -12.11 -15.85 -11.72
CA PRO A 121 -12.56 -16.78 -12.78
C PRO A 121 -11.40 -17.36 -13.58
N ILE A 122 -10.32 -16.59 -13.77
CA ILE A 122 -9.08 -17.02 -14.39
C ILE A 122 -7.93 -16.54 -13.48
N PRO A 123 -7.32 -17.42 -12.70
CA PRO A 123 -6.18 -17.09 -11.83
C PRO A 123 -5.02 -16.49 -12.63
N ILE A 124 -4.31 -15.52 -12.05
CA ILE A 124 -3.18 -14.82 -12.72
C ILE A 124 -2.14 -15.81 -13.22
N ARG A 125 -1.83 -16.84 -12.44
CA ARG A 125 -0.88 -17.89 -12.84
C ARG A 125 -1.25 -18.58 -14.15
N GLU A 126 -2.54 -18.71 -14.47
CA GLU A 126 -3.03 -19.37 -15.69
C GLU A 126 -3.00 -18.45 -16.90
N ARG A 127 -2.96 -17.13 -16.70
CA ARG A 127 -2.92 -16.13 -17.79
C ARG A 127 -1.56 -16.07 -18.52
N PHE A 128 -0.50 -16.53 -17.87
CA PHE A 128 0.88 -16.45 -18.37
C PHE A 128 1.49 -17.82 -18.68
N ILE A 129 0.72 -18.89 -18.59
CA ILE A 129 1.15 -20.21 -19.06
C ILE A 129 1.14 -20.14 -20.60
N LYS A 130 2.33 -20.14 -21.23
CA LYS A 130 2.45 -20.43 -22.68
C LYS A 130 1.87 -21.82 -22.90
N ARG A 131 0.82 -21.93 -23.70
CA ARG A 131 0.37 -23.24 -24.16
C ARG A 131 1.48 -23.85 -25.02
N ALA A 132 1.72 -25.14 -24.84
CA ALA A 132 2.74 -25.86 -25.64
C ALA A 132 2.44 -25.84 -27.16
N GLU A 133 1.29 -25.30 -27.54
CA GLU A 133 0.82 -25.12 -28.92
C GLU A 133 1.25 -23.79 -29.56
N ASP A 134 1.88 -22.88 -28.78
CA ASP A 134 2.32 -21.55 -29.24
C ASP A 134 3.82 -21.52 -29.61
N VAL A 135 4.47 -22.70 -29.85
CA VAL A 135 5.87 -22.85 -30.26
C VAL A 135 5.97 -23.43 -31.67
#